data_39b73121cc515c70289d0623e9150fa3
#
_entry.id   39b73121cc515c70289d0623e9150fa3
#
_cell.length_a   1.000
_cell.length_b   1.000
_cell.length_c   1.000
_cell.angle_alpha   90.00
_cell.angle_beta   90.00
_cell.angle_gamma   90.00
#
_symmetry.space_group_name_H-M   'P 1'
#
loop_
_entity.id
_entity.type
_entity.pdbx_description
1 polymer ?
#
loop_
_entity_poly.entity_id
_entity_poly.type
_entity_poly.pdbx_seq_one_letter_code
_entity_poly.pdbx_strand_id
1 'polypeptide(L)'
;MSGEPDVSLLANAVVRLEEGLFRYTKDVSDTQVRDGLVHRLKVTYEISHKLLKRYLEAISATPEQFDAMAFADLIRSGSEQGLLLGDWTKWRAYREMRSKTSHTYDEETAIEVVRGIPAFLEEACYLLTQLQERNG
;
A
#
# COMPACT_ATOMS: atom_id res chain seq x y z
N MET A 1 17.26 17.27 -8.68
CA MET A 1 16.67 17.03 -8.30
C MET A 1 15.78 16.51 -8.21
N SER A 2 15.43 16.49 -8.01
CA SER A 2 14.84 15.77 -7.96
C SER A 2 13.46 15.52 -7.91
N GLY A 3 12.76 15.19 -8.74
CA GLY A 3 11.40 14.80 -8.73
C GLY A 3 11.15 13.36 -8.29
N GLU A 4 12.20 12.65 -7.99
CA GLU A 4 12.06 11.24 -7.58
C GLU A 4 11.55 11.14 -6.14
N PRO A 5 10.54 10.28 -5.90
CA PRO A 5 10.03 10.09 -4.55
C PRO A 5 11.02 9.39 -3.65
N ASP A 6 11.00 9.77 -2.37
CA ASP A 6 11.82 9.14 -1.34
C ASP A 6 11.17 7.80 -0.94
N VAL A 7 11.80 6.70 -1.36
CA VAL A 7 11.27 5.37 -1.12
C VAL A 7 11.55 4.86 0.31
N SER A 8 12.34 5.59 1.10
CA SER A 8 12.66 5.15 2.45
C SER A 8 11.43 5.05 3.34
N LEU A 9 10.44 5.91 3.13
CA LEU A 9 9.18 5.85 3.89
C LEU A 9 8.46 4.53 3.63
N LEU A 10 8.41 4.08 2.38
CA LEU A 10 7.77 2.82 2.05
C LEU A 10 8.59 1.64 2.58
N ALA A 11 9.91 1.70 2.46
CA ALA A 11 10.76 0.65 2.99
C ALA A 11 10.55 0.46 4.49
N ASN A 12 10.47 1.55 5.25
CA ASN A 12 10.22 1.48 6.69
C ASN A 12 8.81 0.96 6.99
N ALA A 13 7.81 1.40 6.23
CA ALA A 13 6.43 0.97 6.44
C ALA A 13 6.27 -0.53 6.18
N VAL A 14 6.90 -1.05 5.13
CA VAL A 14 6.84 -2.47 4.79
C VAL A 14 7.47 -3.31 5.90
N VAL A 15 8.62 -2.91 6.44
CA VAL A 15 9.27 -3.62 7.55
C VAL A 15 8.36 -3.65 8.77
N ARG A 16 7.75 -2.52 9.12
CA ARG A 16 6.86 -2.45 10.28
C ARG A 16 5.59 -3.28 10.09
N LEU A 17 5.05 -3.29 8.87
CA LEU A 17 3.87 -4.11 8.57
C LEU A 17 4.20 -5.60 8.71
N GLU A 18 5.34 -6.01 8.18
CA GLU A 18 5.81 -7.39 8.28
C GLU A 18 6.01 -7.81 9.74
N GLU A 19 6.66 -6.97 10.54
CA GLU A 19 6.86 -7.22 11.96
C GLU A 19 5.54 -7.35 12.70
N GLY A 20 4.59 -6.47 12.40
CA GLY A 20 3.28 -6.50 13.04
C GLY A 20 2.52 -7.77 12.69
N LEU A 21 2.58 -8.18 11.43
CA LEU A 21 1.92 -9.41 10.99
C LEU A 21 2.54 -10.62 11.70
N PHE A 22 3.86 -10.67 11.80
CA PHE A 22 4.56 -11.75 12.48
C PHE A 22 4.15 -11.84 13.95
N ARG A 23 4.08 -10.70 14.65
CA ARG A 23 3.66 -10.68 16.06
C ARG A 23 2.22 -11.13 16.24
N TYR A 24 1.35 -10.71 15.34
CA TYR A 24 -0.05 -11.09 15.39
C TYR A 24 -0.24 -12.61 15.23
N THR A 25 0.55 -13.23 14.36
CA THR A 25 0.43 -14.68 14.14
C THR A 25 0.80 -15.50 15.37
N LYS A 26 1.56 -14.94 16.32
CA LYS A 26 1.94 -15.62 17.55
C LYS A 26 0.80 -15.68 18.56
N ASP A 27 -0.10 -14.70 18.52
CA ASP A 27 -1.27 -14.67 19.41
C ASP A 27 -2.37 -13.86 18.74
N VAL A 28 -3.20 -14.55 17.97
CA VAL A 28 -4.29 -13.91 17.22
C VAL A 28 -5.41 -13.39 18.11
N SER A 29 -5.35 -13.67 19.41
CA SER A 29 -6.34 -13.15 20.37
C SER A 29 -5.92 -11.81 20.96
N ASP A 30 -4.70 -11.35 20.70
CA ASP A 30 -4.19 -10.07 21.21
C ASP A 30 -4.75 -8.91 20.37
N THR A 31 -5.79 -8.27 20.90
CA THR A 31 -6.48 -7.20 20.17
C THR A 31 -5.65 -5.93 20.06
N GLN A 32 -4.72 -5.68 20.98
CA GLN A 32 -3.83 -4.51 20.88
C GLN A 32 -2.85 -4.69 19.73
N VAL A 33 -2.29 -5.88 19.59
CA VAL A 33 -1.40 -6.18 18.45
C VAL A 33 -2.19 -6.08 17.16
N ARG A 34 -3.42 -6.60 17.13
CA ARG A 34 -4.28 -6.51 15.96
C ARG A 34 -4.55 -5.05 15.57
N ASP A 35 -4.87 -4.21 16.54
CA ASP A 35 -5.15 -2.79 16.28
C ASP A 35 -3.92 -2.09 15.72
N GLY A 36 -2.75 -2.38 16.27
CA GLY A 36 -1.50 -1.85 15.75
C GLY A 36 -1.20 -2.31 14.33
N LEU A 37 -1.49 -3.57 14.03
CA LEU A 37 -1.31 -4.14 12.70
C LEU A 37 -2.22 -3.44 11.69
N VAL A 38 -3.48 -3.23 12.04
CA VAL A 38 -4.44 -2.51 11.18
C VAL A 38 -3.95 -1.10 10.90
N HIS A 39 -3.43 -0.41 11.91
CA HIS A 39 -2.88 0.94 11.71
C HIS A 39 -1.69 0.91 10.75
N ARG A 40 -0.80 -0.07 10.89
CA ARG A 40 0.36 -0.20 10.00
C ARG A 40 -0.05 -0.48 8.56
N LEU A 41 -1.12 -1.27 8.36
CA LEU A 41 -1.68 -1.48 7.02
C LEU A 41 -2.13 -0.15 6.42
N LYS A 42 -2.90 0.63 7.19
CA LYS A 42 -3.40 1.92 6.72
C LYS A 42 -2.27 2.83 6.27
N VAL A 43 -1.23 2.96 7.09
CA VAL A 43 -0.08 3.80 6.79
C VAL A 43 0.64 3.31 5.54
N THR A 44 0.88 2.01 5.45
CA THR A 44 1.59 1.42 4.30
C THR A 44 0.81 1.64 3.01
N TYR A 45 -0.51 1.47 3.05
CA TYR A 45 -1.35 1.73 1.88
C TYR A 45 -1.26 3.19 1.44
N GLU A 46 -1.37 4.12 2.37
CA GLU A 46 -1.33 5.55 2.05
C GLU A 46 0.01 5.96 1.45
N ILE A 47 1.10 5.44 1.99
CA ILE A 47 2.43 5.72 1.46
C ILE A 47 2.59 5.10 0.07
N SER A 48 2.12 3.86 -0.13
CA SER A 48 2.19 3.18 -1.43
C SER A 48 1.47 3.98 -2.51
N HIS A 49 0.24 4.41 -2.22
CA HIS A 49 -0.56 5.18 -3.16
C HIS A 49 0.14 6.50 -3.51
N LYS A 50 0.64 7.20 -2.51
CA LYS A 50 1.30 8.49 -2.70
C LYS A 50 2.57 8.37 -3.54
N LEU A 51 3.39 7.36 -3.25
CA LEU A 51 4.63 7.16 -3.99
C LEU A 51 4.38 6.70 -5.41
N LEU A 52 3.39 5.84 -5.63
CA LEU A 52 2.99 5.46 -6.99
C LEU A 52 2.64 6.69 -7.81
N LYS A 53 1.78 7.54 -7.27
CA LYS A 53 1.35 8.75 -7.97
C LYS A 53 2.53 9.67 -8.26
N ARG A 54 3.39 9.90 -7.28
CA ARG A 54 4.56 10.77 -7.44
C ARG A 54 5.53 10.25 -8.50
N TYR A 55 5.75 8.94 -8.51
CA TYR A 55 6.64 8.36 -9.51
C TYR A 55 6.07 8.54 -10.92
N LEU A 56 4.76 8.28 -11.09
CA LEU A 56 4.11 8.45 -12.39
C LEU A 56 4.15 9.91 -12.85
N GLU A 57 3.97 10.84 -11.93
CA GLU A 57 4.12 12.26 -12.24
C GLU A 57 5.53 12.59 -12.71
N ALA A 58 6.52 12.03 -12.01
CA ALA A 58 7.93 12.33 -12.30
C ALA A 58 8.37 11.86 -13.69
N ILE A 59 7.79 10.76 -14.20
CA ILE A 59 8.16 10.22 -15.51
C ILE A 59 7.23 10.69 -16.63
N SER A 60 6.22 11.49 -16.31
CA SER A 60 5.22 11.93 -17.29
C SER A 60 5.63 13.26 -17.94
N ALA A 61 5.34 13.39 -19.24
CA ALA A 61 5.47 14.67 -19.93
C ALA A 61 4.39 15.66 -19.49
N THR A 62 3.27 15.15 -18.94
CA THR A 62 2.15 15.97 -18.50
C THR A 62 1.74 15.58 -17.08
N PRO A 63 2.58 15.86 -16.06
CA PRO A 63 2.32 15.39 -14.69
C PRO A 63 1.00 15.89 -14.12
N GLU A 64 0.51 17.04 -14.53
CA GLU A 64 -0.76 17.58 -14.05
C GLU A 64 -1.97 16.73 -14.41
N GLN A 65 -1.84 15.79 -15.36
CA GLN A 65 -2.93 14.87 -15.69
C GLN A 65 -3.30 13.98 -14.48
N PHE A 66 -2.37 13.80 -13.54
CA PHE A 66 -2.61 12.95 -12.37
C PHE A 66 -3.36 13.67 -11.25
N ASP A 67 -3.48 15.00 -11.32
CA ASP A 67 -4.12 15.77 -10.25
C ASP A 67 -5.57 15.38 -10.00
N ALA A 68 -6.32 15.11 -11.06
CA ALA A 68 -7.72 14.74 -10.95
C ALA A 68 -7.99 13.34 -11.51
N MET A 69 -6.95 12.54 -11.65
CA MET A 69 -7.09 11.20 -12.21
C MET A 69 -7.85 10.28 -11.27
N ALA A 70 -8.81 9.52 -11.82
CA ALA A 70 -9.54 8.52 -11.05
C ALA A 70 -8.57 7.43 -10.58
N PHE A 71 -8.86 6.86 -9.41
CA PHE A 71 -7.97 5.84 -8.83
C PHE A 71 -7.78 4.65 -9.77
N ALA A 72 -8.84 4.19 -10.44
CA ALA A 72 -8.73 3.07 -11.39
C ALA A 72 -7.75 3.39 -12.51
N ASP A 73 -7.74 4.62 -13.00
CA ASP A 73 -6.83 5.04 -14.07
C ASP A 73 -5.39 5.15 -13.55
N LEU A 74 -5.22 5.58 -12.31
CA LEU A 74 -3.89 5.61 -11.68
C LEU A 74 -3.31 4.20 -11.60
N ILE A 75 -4.12 3.23 -11.18
CA ILE A 75 -3.68 1.82 -11.08
C ILE A 75 -3.37 1.27 -12.47
N ARG A 76 -4.18 1.60 -13.46
CA ARG A 76 -3.91 1.17 -14.84
C ARG A 76 -2.57 1.73 -15.33
N SER A 77 -2.31 3.01 -15.05
CA SER A 77 -1.04 3.64 -15.42
C SER A 77 0.14 2.96 -14.72
N GLY A 78 -0.02 2.63 -13.44
CA GLY A 78 1.02 1.91 -12.69
C GLY A 78 1.28 0.52 -13.26
N SER A 79 0.22 -0.19 -13.66
CA SER A 79 0.33 -1.52 -14.27
C SER A 79 1.04 -1.43 -15.62
N GLU A 80 0.71 -0.43 -16.43
CA GLU A 80 1.35 -0.22 -17.73
C GLU A 80 2.85 0.02 -17.60
N GLN A 81 3.27 0.64 -16.51
CA GLN A 81 4.68 0.90 -16.22
C GLN A 81 5.38 -0.28 -15.54
N GLY A 82 4.67 -1.38 -15.27
CA GLY A 82 5.24 -2.54 -14.63
C GLY A 82 5.51 -2.37 -13.14
N LEU A 83 4.86 -1.39 -12.50
CA LEU A 83 5.10 -1.07 -11.09
C LEU A 83 4.28 -1.92 -10.12
N LEU A 84 3.21 -2.54 -10.61
CA LEU A 84 2.24 -3.22 -9.75
C LEU A 84 2.19 -4.71 -10.04
N LEU A 85 2.06 -5.49 -8.97
CA LEU A 85 1.91 -6.93 -9.05
C LEU A 85 0.49 -7.31 -9.46
N GLY A 86 -0.51 -6.68 -8.84
CA GLY A 86 -1.92 -6.96 -9.09
C GLY A 86 -2.54 -5.93 -10.03
N ASP A 87 -3.69 -6.31 -10.60
CA ASP A 87 -4.47 -5.43 -11.47
C ASP A 87 -5.47 -4.61 -10.64
N TRP A 88 -6.40 -3.92 -11.34
CA TRP A 88 -7.42 -3.12 -10.71
C TRP A 88 -8.28 -3.92 -9.72
N THR A 89 -8.60 -5.19 -10.03
CA THR A 89 -9.40 -6.03 -9.15
C THR A 89 -8.74 -6.17 -7.78
N LYS A 90 -7.43 -6.39 -7.76
CA LYS A 90 -6.66 -6.50 -6.51
C LYS A 90 -6.58 -5.16 -5.78
N TRP A 91 -6.26 -4.10 -6.49
CA TRP A 91 -6.12 -2.78 -5.88
C TRP A 91 -7.45 -2.22 -5.37
N ARG A 92 -8.54 -2.54 -6.02
CA ARG A 92 -9.88 -2.21 -5.53
C ARG A 92 -10.12 -2.85 -4.16
N ALA A 93 -9.72 -4.12 -4.01
CA ALA A 93 -9.82 -4.82 -2.72
C ALA A 93 -8.94 -4.17 -1.66
N TYR A 94 -7.72 -3.77 -2.00
CA TYR A 94 -6.83 -3.08 -1.06
C TYR A 94 -7.41 -1.73 -0.64
N ARG A 95 -8.00 -1.01 -1.56
CA ARG A 95 -8.65 0.27 -1.27
C ARG A 95 -9.82 0.07 -0.30
N GLU A 96 -10.61 -0.97 -0.50
CA GLU A 96 -11.71 -1.30 0.40
C GLU A 96 -11.20 -1.65 1.80
N MET A 97 -10.11 -2.40 1.89
CA MET A 97 -9.47 -2.70 3.17
C MET A 97 -9.09 -1.42 3.89
N ARG A 98 -8.47 -0.48 3.17
CA ARG A 98 -8.08 0.80 3.75
C ARG A 98 -9.29 1.56 4.28
N SER A 99 -10.40 1.58 3.54
CA SER A 99 -11.63 2.21 4.00
C SER A 99 -12.13 1.58 5.28
N LYS A 100 -12.06 0.25 5.37
CA LYS A 100 -12.56 -0.49 6.53
C LYS A 100 -11.71 -0.29 7.79
N THR A 101 -10.47 0.21 7.66
CA THR A 101 -9.63 0.48 8.84
C THR A 101 -10.27 1.50 9.78
N SER A 102 -11.22 2.30 9.32
CA SER A 102 -11.95 3.25 10.16
C SER A 102 -13.08 2.61 10.98
N HIS A 103 -13.37 1.32 10.74
CA HIS A 103 -14.49 0.61 11.35
C HIS A 103 -14.07 -0.66 12.09
N THR A 104 -12.81 -0.72 12.54
CA THR A 104 -12.27 -1.92 13.17
C THR A 104 -12.64 -2.06 14.65
N TYR A 105 -13.45 -1.14 15.16
CA TYR A 105 -14.15 -1.37 16.41
C TYR A 105 -15.11 -2.57 16.30
N ASP A 106 -15.57 -2.89 15.10
CA ASP A 106 -16.31 -4.10 14.80
C ASP A 106 -15.30 -5.23 14.58
N GLU A 107 -15.37 -6.27 15.42
CA GLU A 107 -14.39 -7.35 15.40
C GLU A 107 -14.35 -8.11 14.07
N GLU A 108 -15.51 -8.35 13.45
CA GLU A 108 -15.53 -9.03 12.17
C GLU A 108 -14.82 -8.24 11.10
N THR A 109 -15.02 -6.91 11.10
CA THR A 109 -14.36 -6.03 10.15
C THR A 109 -12.85 -6.03 10.38
N ALA A 110 -12.41 -6.00 11.64
CA ALA A 110 -10.99 -6.04 11.96
C ALA A 110 -10.34 -7.33 11.45
N ILE A 111 -10.99 -8.47 11.66
CA ILE A 111 -10.49 -9.76 11.19
C ILE A 111 -10.44 -9.80 9.66
N GLU A 112 -11.47 -9.28 9.02
CA GLU A 112 -11.52 -9.22 7.56
C GLU A 112 -10.36 -8.40 6.98
N VAL A 113 -10.06 -7.24 7.59
CA VAL A 113 -8.93 -6.41 7.17
C VAL A 113 -7.62 -7.19 7.33
N VAL A 114 -7.42 -7.81 8.49
CA VAL A 114 -6.18 -8.55 8.78
C VAL A 114 -5.97 -9.69 7.78
N ARG A 115 -7.03 -10.38 7.38
CA ARG A 115 -6.93 -11.47 6.41
C ARG A 115 -6.37 -11.03 5.07
N GLY A 116 -6.58 -9.78 4.70
CA GLY A 116 -6.08 -9.25 3.43
C GLY A 116 -4.64 -8.74 3.49
N ILE A 117 -4.06 -8.63 4.68
CA ILE A 117 -2.74 -8.02 4.84
C ILE A 117 -1.62 -8.80 4.13
N PRO A 118 -1.56 -10.14 4.19
CA PRO A 118 -0.47 -10.85 3.51
C PRO A 118 -0.40 -10.54 2.01
N ALA A 119 -1.54 -10.49 1.33
CA ALA A 119 -1.56 -10.18 -0.11
C ALA A 119 -1.11 -8.73 -0.36
N PHE A 120 -1.58 -7.80 0.46
CA PHE A 120 -1.17 -6.41 0.29
C PHE A 120 0.31 -6.20 0.60
N LEU A 121 0.84 -6.93 1.59
CA LEU A 121 2.26 -6.86 1.91
C LEU A 121 3.11 -7.27 0.70
N GLU A 122 2.73 -8.33 0.00
CA GLU A 122 3.42 -8.74 -1.22
C GLU A 122 3.37 -7.65 -2.28
N GLU A 123 2.21 -7.01 -2.43
CA GLU A 123 2.02 -5.93 -3.39
C GLU A 123 2.91 -4.73 -3.06
N ALA A 124 2.94 -4.34 -1.79
CA ALA A 124 3.75 -3.21 -1.35
C ALA A 124 5.25 -3.51 -1.49
N CYS A 125 5.67 -4.74 -1.21
CA CYS A 125 7.05 -5.15 -1.42
C CYS A 125 7.43 -5.11 -2.88
N TYR A 126 6.53 -5.53 -3.78
CA TYR A 126 6.77 -5.47 -5.22
C TYR A 126 6.96 -4.03 -5.68
N LEU A 127 6.03 -3.15 -5.26
CA LEU A 127 6.13 -1.73 -5.61
C LEU A 127 7.44 -1.14 -5.11
N LEU A 128 7.80 -1.42 -3.85
CA LEU A 128 9.05 -0.94 -3.27
C LEU A 128 10.25 -1.37 -4.12
N THR A 129 10.31 -2.65 -4.48
CA THR A 129 11.40 -3.20 -5.28
C THR A 129 11.50 -2.49 -6.63
N GLN A 130 10.35 -2.30 -7.30
CA GLN A 130 10.33 -1.63 -8.60
C GLN A 130 10.81 -0.18 -8.49
N LEU A 131 10.37 0.54 -7.46
CA LEU A 131 10.79 1.92 -7.26
C LEU A 131 12.27 2.02 -6.94
N GLN A 132 12.80 1.10 -6.13
CA GLN A 132 14.22 1.07 -5.80
C GLN A 132 15.08 0.81 -7.03
N GLU A 133 14.69 -0.13 -7.87
CA GLU A 133 15.43 -0.48 -9.08
C GLU A 133 15.46 0.67 -10.08
N ARG A 134 14.38 1.43 -10.16
CA ARG A 134 14.27 2.53 -11.11
C ARG A 134 14.91 3.83 -10.62
N ASN A 135 15.01 3.97 -9.32
CA ASN A 135 15.67 5.14 -8.71
C ASN A 135 17.19 4.95 -8.62
N GLY A 136 17.61 3.73 -8.77
CA GLY A 136 19.02 3.42 -8.73
C GLY A 136 19.73 3.79 -9.99
#